data_e91a64841ccf9d90361f6be586321ab0
#
_entry.id   e91a64841ccf9d90361f6be586321ab0
#
_cell.length_a   1.000
_cell.length_b   1.000
_cell.length_c   1.000
_cell.angle_alpha   90.00
_cell.angle_beta   90.00
_cell.angle_gamma   90.00
#
_symmetry.space_group_name_H-M   'P 1'
#
loop_
_entity.id
_entity.type
_entity.pdbx_description
1 polymer ?
#
loop_
_entity_poly.entity_id
_entity_poly.type
_entity_poly.pdbx_seq_one_letter_code
_entity_poly.pdbx_strand_id
1 'polypeptide(L)'
;MTAIDNGATWCDSTMVGMGRGAGNTPTESLILEMSRLNYHNGNANMTQPSVEDFTELKNKYGWGSNLYYHYAANNDVHPSFVQYLLDDKRYENQHVLNILQFLAERESTSYSPDIIHRSIYDNQEEVRGSWDATGWLSGKEVLLVGAGASVNKYKEGILQYIEKNEPAVLFLNTNQYLSNTVAKATVVANKTRLLLDVQQYQSLNHPIILSKGRLGKLIQDQLKGLKILDYGLTPKEGSFDIHPKNCQLERPIAMAYALAVVTQAGASKISLVGVDGYSFNDRRQEEMNEVLTKYMSLKESLRITALTPTTYNIPQSSIFSPTVN
;
A
#
# COMPACT_ATOMS: atom_id res chain seq x y z
N MET A 1 29.87 -15.98 22.87
CA MET A 1 31.07 -16.34 23.65
C MET A 1 31.39 -15.29 24.71
N THR A 2 31.49 -13.99 24.39
CA THR A 2 31.80 -12.93 25.38
C THR A 2 30.96 -13.00 26.65
N ALA A 3 29.67 -13.36 26.57
CA ALA A 3 28.81 -13.52 27.75
C ALA A 3 29.27 -14.66 28.64
N ILE A 4 29.68 -15.79 28.07
CA ILE A 4 30.24 -16.93 28.82
C ILE A 4 31.54 -16.55 29.48
N ASP A 5 32.44 -15.87 28.78
CA ASP A 5 33.71 -15.38 29.29
C ASP A 5 33.54 -14.40 30.47
N ASN A 6 32.37 -13.75 30.57
CA ASN A 6 31.98 -12.84 31.62
C ASN A 6 31.02 -13.46 32.65
N GLY A 7 30.92 -14.80 32.71
CA GLY A 7 30.21 -15.52 33.77
C GLY A 7 28.75 -15.88 33.50
N ALA A 8 28.29 -15.77 32.25
CA ALA A 8 26.95 -16.28 31.89
C ALA A 8 26.95 -17.81 32.04
N THR A 9 25.97 -18.34 32.79
CA THR A 9 25.76 -19.77 33.02
C THR A 9 24.68 -20.39 32.16
N TRP A 10 23.89 -19.56 31.51
CA TRP A 10 22.83 -19.95 30.58
C TRP A 10 22.95 -19.15 29.29
N CYS A 11 22.79 -19.83 28.17
CA CYS A 11 22.80 -19.23 26.84
C CYS A 11 21.60 -19.74 26.04
N ASP A 12 20.73 -18.83 25.65
CA ASP A 12 19.61 -19.14 24.76
C ASP A 12 20.03 -19.05 23.31
N SER A 13 19.48 -19.93 22.48
CA SER A 13 19.73 -19.96 21.04
C SER A 13 18.50 -20.48 20.30
N THR A 14 18.44 -20.22 19.00
CA THR A 14 17.36 -20.72 18.15
C THR A 14 17.93 -21.36 16.88
N MET A 15 17.19 -22.32 16.30
CA MET A 15 17.63 -22.93 15.05
C MET A 15 17.78 -21.87 13.96
N VAL A 16 18.86 -21.92 13.21
CA VAL A 16 19.28 -20.94 12.18
C VAL A 16 19.29 -19.48 12.65
N GLY A 17 19.33 -19.26 13.96
CA GLY A 17 19.23 -17.91 14.54
C GLY A 17 17.88 -17.23 14.29
N MET A 18 16.80 -18.01 14.15
CA MET A 18 15.47 -17.50 13.85
C MET A 18 14.96 -16.62 14.99
N GLY A 19 14.51 -15.40 14.65
CA GLY A 19 13.99 -14.42 15.61
C GLY A 19 13.84 -13.06 14.97
N ARG A 20 13.04 -12.19 15.58
CA ARG A 20 12.81 -10.82 15.12
C ARG A 20 14.11 -9.99 15.18
N GLY A 21 14.17 -8.94 14.38
CA GLY A 21 15.32 -8.04 14.34
C GLY A 21 16.55 -8.72 13.75
N ALA A 22 17.67 -8.55 14.39
CA ALA A 22 18.93 -9.19 13.99
C ALA A 22 18.92 -10.72 14.12
N GLY A 23 17.85 -11.29 14.68
CA GLY A 23 17.74 -12.70 15.01
C GLY A 23 18.39 -13.03 16.35
N ASN A 24 18.47 -14.32 16.62
CA ASN A 24 19.11 -14.87 17.82
C ASN A 24 20.44 -15.55 17.47
N THR A 25 21.18 -16.00 18.47
CA THR A 25 22.34 -16.85 18.28
C THR A 25 21.91 -18.17 17.60
N PRO A 26 22.50 -18.56 16.45
CA PRO A 26 22.20 -19.84 15.82
C PRO A 26 22.66 -21.02 16.71
N THR A 27 21.74 -21.94 17.01
CA THR A 27 22.01 -23.10 17.87
C THR A 27 23.13 -23.96 17.33
N GLU A 28 23.12 -24.23 16.03
CA GLU A 28 24.15 -25.02 15.33
C GLU A 28 25.54 -24.36 15.45
N SER A 29 25.60 -23.03 15.34
CA SER A 29 26.86 -22.28 15.48
C SER A 29 27.35 -22.28 16.94
N LEU A 30 26.40 -22.12 17.89
CA LEU A 30 26.72 -22.13 19.32
C LEU A 30 27.27 -23.50 19.73
N ILE A 31 26.68 -24.61 19.29
CA ILE A 31 27.14 -25.97 19.57
C ILE A 31 28.58 -26.19 19.05
N LEU A 32 28.87 -25.73 17.82
CA LEU A 32 30.20 -25.83 17.24
C LEU A 32 31.24 -25.06 18.05
N GLU A 33 30.94 -23.81 18.43
CA GLU A 33 31.85 -23.00 19.22
C GLU A 33 32.09 -23.56 20.65
N MET A 34 31.01 -24.01 21.30
CA MET A 34 31.10 -24.63 22.62
C MET A 34 31.91 -25.94 22.58
N SER A 35 31.76 -26.74 21.53
CA SER A 35 32.56 -27.96 21.32
C SER A 35 34.03 -27.63 21.07
N ARG A 36 34.32 -26.60 20.28
CA ARG A 36 35.70 -26.13 20.03
C ARG A 36 36.40 -25.68 21.30
N LEU A 37 35.67 -25.12 22.24
CA LEU A 37 36.17 -24.62 23.51
C LEU A 37 36.09 -25.64 24.65
N ASN A 38 35.71 -26.89 24.35
CA ASN A 38 35.52 -27.99 25.31
C ASN A 38 34.48 -27.71 26.43
N TYR A 39 33.54 -26.84 26.20
CA TYR A 39 32.40 -26.62 27.13
C TYR A 39 31.29 -27.63 26.95
N HIS A 40 31.17 -28.28 25.77
CA HIS A 40 30.13 -29.22 25.44
C HIS A 40 30.61 -30.26 24.40
N ASN A 41 30.16 -31.52 24.54
CA ASN A 41 30.47 -32.60 23.58
C ASN A 41 29.31 -32.81 22.57
N GLY A 42 28.61 -31.76 22.19
CA GLY A 42 27.48 -31.82 21.27
C GLY A 42 27.90 -32.14 19.84
N ASN A 43 27.09 -32.91 19.15
CA ASN A 43 27.27 -33.25 17.74
C ASN A 43 26.38 -32.33 16.87
N ALA A 44 26.99 -31.34 16.21
CA ALA A 44 26.29 -30.40 15.34
C ALA A 44 25.55 -31.10 14.17
N ASN A 45 26.01 -32.30 13.73
CA ASN A 45 25.32 -33.04 12.68
C ASN A 45 23.89 -33.45 13.06
N MET A 46 23.59 -33.55 14.35
CA MET A 46 22.21 -33.85 14.81
C MET A 46 21.25 -32.70 14.57
N THR A 47 21.74 -31.50 14.32
CA THR A 47 20.90 -30.32 14.06
C THR A 47 20.56 -30.16 12.57
N GLN A 48 21.21 -30.88 11.66
CA GLN A 48 21.07 -30.69 10.22
C GLN A 48 19.62 -30.77 9.70
N PRO A 49 18.79 -31.77 10.06
CA PRO A 49 17.42 -31.83 9.58
C PRO A 49 16.59 -30.61 10.03
N SER A 50 16.80 -30.18 11.28
CA SER A 50 16.12 -29.00 11.80
C SER A 50 16.61 -27.71 11.13
N VAL A 51 17.90 -27.63 10.74
CA VAL A 51 18.42 -26.47 10.00
C VAL A 51 17.72 -26.33 8.66
N GLU A 52 17.46 -27.42 7.93
CA GLU A 52 16.75 -27.40 6.65
C GLU A 52 15.31 -26.87 6.83
N ASP A 53 14.56 -27.46 7.74
CA ASP A 53 13.17 -27.08 8.01
C ASP A 53 13.01 -25.62 8.47
N PHE A 54 13.88 -25.20 9.42
CA PHE A 54 13.83 -23.84 9.95
C PHE A 54 14.40 -22.79 9.00
N THR A 55 15.24 -23.17 8.03
CA THR A 55 15.71 -22.27 6.97
C THR A 55 14.56 -21.85 6.05
N GLU A 56 13.70 -22.79 5.67
CA GLU A 56 12.48 -22.46 4.90
C GLU A 56 11.58 -21.49 5.64
N LEU A 57 11.31 -21.75 6.92
CA LEU A 57 10.51 -20.90 7.79
C LEU A 57 11.12 -19.51 7.92
N LYS A 58 12.41 -19.41 8.18
CA LYS A 58 13.14 -18.14 8.29
C LYS A 58 13.01 -17.30 7.02
N ASN A 59 13.19 -17.94 5.86
CA ASN A 59 13.06 -17.27 4.56
C ASN A 59 11.61 -16.80 4.30
N LYS A 60 10.63 -17.61 4.66
CA LYS A 60 9.21 -17.28 4.53
C LYS A 60 8.82 -16.04 5.33
N TYR A 61 9.32 -15.90 6.54
CA TYR A 61 9.02 -14.77 7.43
C TYR A 61 9.99 -13.61 7.28
N GLY A 62 11.07 -13.74 6.50
CA GLY A 62 12.09 -12.70 6.34
C GLY A 62 12.83 -12.35 7.64
N TRP A 63 12.84 -13.26 8.63
CA TRP A 63 13.46 -13.06 9.92
C TRP A 63 14.98 -13.22 9.86
N GLY A 64 15.66 -12.47 10.71
CA GLY A 64 17.13 -12.48 10.82
C GLY A 64 17.74 -11.17 10.34
N SER A 65 19.07 -11.10 10.44
CA SER A 65 19.83 -9.91 10.06
C SER A 65 19.62 -9.55 8.58
N ASN A 66 19.10 -8.37 8.32
CA ASN A 66 18.97 -7.79 7.00
C ASN A 66 19.11 -6.27 7.08
N LEU A 67 19.19 -5.62 5.91
CA LEU A 67 19.36 -4.17 5.80
C LEU A 67 18.33 -3.38 6.61
N TYR A 68 17.08 -3.79 6.60
CA TYR A 68 15.98 -3.05 7.23
C TYR A 68 16.06 -3.12 8.75
N TYR A 69 16.38 -4.27 9.31
CA TYR A 69 16.59 -4.42 10.76
C TYR A 69 17.84 -3.69 11.23
N HIS A 70 18.93 -3.69 10.43
CA HIS A 70 20.12 -2.89 10.75
C HIS A 70 19.81 -1.40 10.73
N TYR A 71 19.07 -0.95 9.71
CA TYR A 71 18.66 0.45 9.63
C TYR A 71 17.80 0.84 10.84
N ALA A 72 16.79 0.03 11.17
CA ALA A 72 15.90 0.27 12.30
C ALA A 72 16.68 0.34 13.63
N ALA A 73 17.61 -0.60 13.86
CA ALA A 73 18.43 -0.63 15.08
C ALA A 73 19.35 0.60 15.21
N ASN A 74 19.93 1.06 14.10
CA ASN A 74 20.83 2.22 14.11
C ASN A 74 20.09 3.57 14.26
N ASN A 75 18.78 3.58 14.08
CA ASN A 75 17.95 4.79 14.13
C ASN A 75 16.82 4.69 15.16
N ASP A 76 16.95 3.82 16.15
CA ASP A 76 16.00 3.64 17.26
C ASP A 76 14.55 3.36 16.82
N VAL A 77 14.37 2.77 15.64
CA VAL A 77 13.06 2.35 15.12
C VAL A 77 12.75 0.93 15.62
N HIS A 78 11.59 0.74 16.23
CA HIS A 78 11.20 -0.57 16.78
C HIS A 78 11.12 -1.64 15.67
N PRO A 79 11.72 -2.85 15.86
CA PRO A 79 11.83 -3.88 14.82
C PRO A 79 10.50 -4.44 14.32
N SER A 80 9.44 -4.31 15.09
CA SER A 80 8.10 -4.72 14.63
C SER A 80 7.57 -3.89 13.46
N PHE A 81 8.05 -2.66 13.26
CA PHE A 81 7.73 -1.89 12.07
C PHE A 81 8.33 -2.53 10.81
N VAL A 82 9.56 -3.03 10.90
CA VAL A 82 10.20 -3.77 9.80
C VAL A 82 9.38 -4.99 9.43
N GLN A 83 8.98 -5.79 10.43
CA GLN A 83 8.19 -6.98 10.20
C GLN A 83 6.86 -6.64 9.52
N TYR A 84 6.13 -5.65 10.04
CA TYR A 84 4.85 -5.23 9.47
C TYR A 84 4.98 -4.79 8.01
N LEU A 85 6.03 -4.03 7.69
CA LEU A 85 6.27 -3.53 6.34
C LEU A 85 6.69 -4.63 5.36
N LEU A 86 7.47 -5.61 5.81
CA LEU A 86 7.89 -6.75 4.97
C LEU A 86 6.75 -7.74 4.73
N ASP A 87 5.84 -7.90 5.68
CA ASP A 87 4.66 -8.76 5.54
C ASP A 87 3.61 -8.17 4.60
N ASP A 88 3.59 -6.84 4.44
CA ASP A 88 2.62 -6.14 3.60
C ASP A 88 3.15 -5.97 2.17
N LYS A 89 2.65 -6.80 1.26
CA LYS A 89 3.03 -6.80 -0.18
C LYS A 89 2.74 -5.49 -0.93
N ARG A 90 2.13 -4.50 -0.29
CA ARG A 90 1.98 -3.14 -0.86
C ARG A 90 3.31 -2.39 -0.90
N TYR A 91 4.27 -2.81 -0.09
CA TYR A 91 5.57 -2.18 0.02
C TYR A 91 6.61 -3.04 -0.72
N GLU A 92 7.20 -2.49 -1.76
CA GLU A 92 8.40 -3.06 -2.37
C GLU A 92 9.61 -2.75 -1.46
N ASN A 93 10.69 -3.50 -1.61
CA ASN A 93 11.87 -3.39 -0.76
C ASN A 93 12.41 -1.95 -0.60
N GLN A 94 12.37 -1.17 -1.67
CA GLN A 94 12.79 0.24 -1.67
C GLN A 94 11.84 1.13 -0.84
N HIS A 95 10.57 0.77 -0.79
CA HIS A 95 9.55 1.46 0.00
C HIS A 95 9.75 1.28 1.50
N VAL A 96 10.14 0.07 1.92
CA VAL A 96 10.38 -0.26 3.33
C VAL A 96 11.44 0.67 3.92
N LEU A 97 12.56 0.87 3.21
CA LEU A 97 13.65 1.71 3.70
C LEU A 97 13.23 3.17 3.87
N ASN A 98 12.49 3.72 2.90
CA ASN A 98 12.00 5.09 2.95
C ASN A 98 11.01 5.32 4.10
N ILE A 99 10.16 4.32 4.41
CA ILE A 99 9.25 4.39 5.54
C ILE A 99 10.03 4.33 6.86
N LEU A 100 11.03 3.47 6.95
CA LEU A 100 11.89 3.39 8.13
C LEU A 100 12.66 4.71 8.37
N GLN A 101 13.13 5.39 7.30
CA GLN A 101 13.72 6.72 7.39
C GLN A 101 12.73 7.73 7.97
N PHE A 102 11.51 7.73 7.47
CA PHE A 102 10.46 8.59 7.97
C PHE A 102 10.09 8.32 9.45
N LEU A 103 10.11 7.05 9.88
CA LEU A 103 9.87 6.67 11.28
C LEU A 103 11.03 7.09 12.19
N ALA A 104 12.28 6.98 11.70
CA ALA A 104 13.47 7.40 12.41
C ALA A 104 13.47 8.91 12.74
N GLU A 105 13.03 9.75 11.79
CA GLU A 105 12.91 11.20 11.99
C GLU A 105 11.90 11.58 13.08
N ARG A 106 11.08 10.65 13.55
CA ARG A 106 9.99 10.88 14.52
C ARG A 106 10.18 10.15 15.86
N GLU A 107 11.40 9.67 16.13
CA GLU A 107 11.73 8.97 17.38
C GLU A 107 10.75 7.83 17.73
N SER A 108 10.40 6.99 16.76
CA SER A 108 9.45 5.89 16.91
C SER A 108 10.05 4.69 17.67
N THR A 109 10.47 4.91 18.92
CA THR A 109 11.13 3.92 19.80
C THR A 109 10.16 2.87 20.35
N SER A 110 8.86 3.18 20.43
CA SER A 110 7.84 2.26 20.91
C SER A 110 6.94 1.80 19.79
N TYR A 111 6.73 0.48 19.68
CA TYR A 111 5.82 -0.10 18.71
C TYR A 111 4.37 -0.02 19.20
N SER A 112 3.55 0.65 18.42
CA SER A 112 2.10 0.49 18.47
C SER A 112 1.62 0.25 17.03
N PRO A 113 0.83 -0.80 16.76
CA PRO A 113 0.19 -0.98 15.46
C PRO A 113 -0.56 0.29 15.02
N ASP A 114 -1.11 1.00 15.99
CA ASP A 114 -1.75 2.29 15.80
C ASP A 114 -0.78 3.37 15.33
N ILE A 115 0.53 3.28 15.57
CA ILE A 115 1.47 4.31 15.09
C ILE A 115 1.61 4.24 13.57
N ILE A 116 1.64 3.05 12.97
CA ILE A 116 1.58 2.94 11.50
C ILE A 116 0.19 3.36 11.02
N HIS A 117 -0.88 2.91 11.69
CA HIS A 117 -2.22 3.42 11.43
C HIS A 117 -2.31 4.91 11.74
N ARG A 118 -1.80 5.40 12.86
CA ARG A 118 -1.76 6.83 13.20
C ARG A 118 -0.85 7.63 12.29
N SER A 119 0.28 7.13 11.81
CA SER A 119 1.05 7.82 10.77
C SER A 119 0.27 7.94 9.46
N ILE A 120 -0.66 7.01 9.24
CA ILE A 120 -1.67 7.09 8.17
C ILE A 120 -2.85 8.00 8.59
N TYR A 121 -3.22 8.01 9.90
CA TYR A 121 -4.41 8.66 10.47
C TYR A 121 -4.12 9.89 11.34
N ASP A 122 -2.86 10.35 11.39
CA ASP A 122 -2.38 11.40 12.26
C ASP A 122 -2.93 12.78 11.85
N ASN A 123 -4.19 12.97 12.12
CA ASN A 123 -4.92 14.18 12.47
C ASN A 123 -6.41 13.85 12.53
N GLN A 124 -6.97 13.81 13.72
CA GLN A 124 -8.41 13.64 13.94
C GLN A 124 -9.22 14.89 13.51
N GLU A 125 -8.56 15.94 13.04
CA GLU A 125 -9.25 17.09 12.47
C GLU A 125 -9.70 16.80 11.04
N GLU A 126 -10.93 17.23 10.73
CA GLU A 126 -11.48 17.12 9.37
C GLU A 126 -10.61 17.91 8.39
N VAL A 127 -9.99 17.20 7.46
CA VAL A 127 -9.16 17.78 6.42
C VAL A 127 -10.04 18.24 5.28
N ARG A 128 -10.17 19.54 5.09
CA ARG A 128 -10.86 20.13 3.93
C ARG A 128 -9.87 20.54 2.86
N GLY A 129 -10.17 20.14 1.63
CA GLY A 129 -9.41 20.57 0.46
C GLY A 129 -9.78 21.98 0.01
N SER A 130 -8.94 22.56 -0.81
CA SER A 130 -9.19 23.86 -1.45
C SER A 130 -10.03 23.75 -2.73
N TRP A 131 -10.14 22.54 -3.32
CA TRP A 131 -10.89 22.30 -4.54
C TRP A 131 -12.28 21.71 -4.24
N ASP A 132 -13.30 22.32 -4.87
CA ASP A 132 -14.67 21.81 -4.85
C ASP A 132 -14.89 20.89 -6.06
N ALA A 133 -15.19 19.62 -5.81
CA ALA A 133 -15.37 18.63 -6.87
C ALA A 133 -16.74 18.70 -7.53
N THR A 134 -17.71 19.43 -6.95
CA THR A 134 -19.08 19.47 -7.41
C THR A 134 -19.22 19.82 -8.90
N GLY A 135 -19.85 18.96 -9.65
CA GLY A 135 -20.15 19.18 -11.06
C GLY A 135 -18.96 19.00 -12.03
N TRP A 136 -17.75 18.70 -11.53
CA TRP A 136 -16.56 18.56 -12.38
C TRP A 136 -16.70 17.49 -13.47
N LEU A 137 -17.49 16.42 -13.22
CA LEU A 137 -17.77 15.32 -14.15
C LEU A 137 -19.26 15.17 -14.46
N SER A 138 -20.02 16.26 -14.32
CA SER A 138 -21.48 16.22 -14.45
C SER A 138 -21.95 15.49 -15.69
N GLY A 139 -22.76 14.43 -15.50
CA GLY A 139 -23.33 13.62 -16.55
C GLY A 139 -22.38 12.73 -17.34
N LYS A 140 -21.06 12.78 -17.06
CA LYS A 140 -20.08 11.97 -17.78
C LYS A 140 -19.92 10.57 -17.17
N GLU A 141 -19.71 9.59 -18.03
CA GLU A 141 -19.15 8.32 -17.60
C GLU A 141 -17.71 8.50 -17.15
N VAL A 142 -17.31 7.81 -16.08
CA VAL A 142 -15.92 7.78 -15.60
C VAL A 142 -15.33 6.40 -15.82
N LEU A 143 -14.15 6.36 -16.44
CA LEU A 143 -13.34 5.15 -16.54
C LEU A 143 -12.21 5.22 -15.52
N LEU A 144 -12.32 4.45 -14.43
CA LEU A 144 -11.25 4.29 -13.46
C LEU A 144 -10.28 3.20 -13.92
N VAL A 145 -9.01 3.55 -14.04
CA VAL A 145 -7.95 2.64 -14.52
C VAL A 145 -7.03 2.29 -13.37
N GLY A 146 -7.05 1.02 -12.97
CA GLY A 146 -6.12 0.45 -12.00
C GLY A 146 -4.77 0.06 -12.63
N ALA A 147 -3.90 -0.55 -11.82
CA ALA A 147 -2.58 -1.02 -12.23
C ALA A 147 -2.53 -2.53 -12.54
N GLY A 148 -3.67 -3.19 -12.63
CA GLY A 148 -3.75 -4.64 -12.90
C GLY A 148 -3.24 -5.02 -14.28
N ALA A 149 -2.74 -6.25 -14.40
CA ALA A 149 -2.15 -6.79 -15.64
C ALA A 149 -3.15 -6.80 -16.82
N SER A 150 -4.45 -6.85 -16.52
CA SER A 150 -5.50 -6.79 -17.55
C SER A 150 -5.48 -5.51 -18.37
N VAL A 151 -4.96 -4.39 -17.84
CA VAL A 151 -4.77 -3.14 -18.62
C VAL A 151 -3.86 -3.39 -19.81
N ASN A 152 -2.74 -4.06 -19.61
CA ASN A 152 -1.83 -4.40 -20.71
C ASN A 152 -2.45 -5.42 -21.66
N LYS A 153 -3.09 -6.45 -21.11
CA LYS A 153 -3.72 -7.52 -21.91
C LYS A 153 -4.84 -7.02 -22.83
N TYR A 154 -5.63 -6.05 -22.37
CA TYR A 154 -6.79 -5.51 -23.10
C TYR A 154 -6.57 -4.08 -23.59
N LYS A 155 -5.30 -3.65 -23.70
CA LYS A 155 -4.91 -2.26 -24.02
C LYS A 155 -5.61 -1.70 -25.25
N GLU A 156 -5.64 -2.44 -26.35
CA GLU A 156 -6.27 -2.01 -27.60
C GLU A 156 -7.78 -1.81 -27.43
N GLY A 157 -8.46 -2.76 -26.77
CA GLY A 157 -9.90 -2.63 -26.48
C GLY A 157 -10.21 -1.45 -25.56
N ILE A 158 -9.35 -1.18 -24.57
CA ILE A 158 -9.48 -0.02 -23.68
C ILE A 158 -9.33 1.28 -24.46
N LEU A 159 -8.34 1.40 -25.36
CA LEU A 159 -8.13 2.59 -26.17
C LEU A 159 -9.31 2.82 -27.14
N GLN A 160 -9.81 1.77 -27.80
CA GLN A 160 -11.00 1.84 -28.65
C GLN A 160 -12.25 2.25 -27.84
N TYR A 161 -12.38 1.74 -26.62
CA TYR A 161 -13.48 2.13 -25.74
C TYR A 161 -13.43 3.61 -25.37
N ILE A 162 -12.22 4.11 -25.03
CA ILE A 162 -12.00 5.53 -24.72
C ILE A 162 -12.34 6.41 -25.92
N GLU A 163 -11.88 6.05 -27.11
CA GLU A 163 -12.12 6.79 -28.33
C GLU A 163 -13.63 6.85 -28.70
N LYS A 164 -14.32 5.71 -28.56
CA LYS A 164 -15.72 5.59 -28.95
C LYS A 164 -16.70 6.26 -27.95
N ASN A 165 -16.43 6.14 -26.65
CA ASN A 165 -17.38 6.52 -25.59
C ASN A 165 -16.98 7.83 -24.88
N GLU A 166 -15.79 8.35 -25.13
CA GLU A 166 -15.23 9.58 -24.55
C GLU A 166 -15.44 9.72 -23.02
N PRO A 167 -15.20 8.64 -22.21
CA PRO A 167 -15.33 8.72 -20.78
C PRO A 167 -14.29 9.65 -20.17
N ALA A 168 -14.57 10.20 -19.00
CA ALA A 168 -13.53 10.85 -18.20
C ALA A 168 -12.60 9.79 -17.61
N VAL A 169 -11.38 9.68 -18.12
CA VAL A 169 -10.41 8.67 -17.68
C VAL A 169 -9.67 9.17 -16.44
N LEU A 170 -9.71 8.41 -15.35
CA LEU A 170 -8.96 8.69 -14.13
C LEU A 170 -8.04 7.50 -13.79
N PHE A 171 -6.76 7.77 -13.60
CA PHE A 171 -5.80 6.77 -13.15
C PHE A 171 -5.80 6.65 -11.62
N LEU A 172 -5.78 5.41 -11.11
CA LEU A 172 -5.57 5.10 -9.70
C LEU A 172 -4.08 4.88 -9.46
N ASN A 173 -3.41 5.87 -8.88
CA ASN A 173 -1.95 5.97 -8.78
C ASN A 173 -1.28 6.05 -10.18
N THR A 174 0.02 5.75 -10.25
CA THR A 174 0.76 5.72 -11.52
C THR A 174 0.31 4.55 -12.41
N ASN A 175 0.25 4.78 -13.71
CA ASN A 175 -0.05 3.76 -14.71
C ASN A 175 1.08 3.69 -15.74
N GLN A 176 1.59 2.48 -16.00
CA GLN A 176 2.69 2.25 -16.93
C GLN A 176 2.25 1.69 -18.29
N TYR A 177 0.97 1.34 -18.44
CA TYR A 177 0.48 0.65 -19.64
C TYR A 177 -0.20 1.58 -20.64
N LEU A 178 -0.86 2.63 -20.14
CA LEU A 178 -1.54 3.63 -20.98
C LEU A 178 -0.75 4.95 -21.00
N SER A 179 -0.87 5.68 -22.11
CA SER A 179 -0.29 7.02 -22.18
C SER A 179 -0.96 7.98 -21.20
N ASN A 180 -0.17 8.83 -20.56
CA ASN A 180 -0.68 9.89 -19.70
C ASN A 180 -1.58 10.91 -20.43
N THR A 181 -1.55 10.93 -21.76
CA THR A 181 -2.36 11.85 -22.57
C THR A 181 -3.85 11.51 -22.58
N VAL A 182 -4.23 10.25 -22.30
CA VAL A 182 -5.65 9.85 -22.22
C VAL A 182 -6.29 10.19 -20.88
N ALA A 183 -5.49 10.44 -19.84
CA ALA A 183 -6.02 10.68 -18.51
C ALA A 183 -6.46 12.13 -18.30
N LYS A 184 -7.62 12.31 -17.69
CA LYS A 184 -8.12 13.60 -17.21
C LYS A 184 -7.49 13.98 -15.86
N ALA A 185 -7.24 13.01 -15.00
CA ALA A 185 -6.54 13.19 -13.72
C ALA A 185 -5.97 11.86 -13.21
N THR A 186 -5.04 11.94 -12.26
CA THR A 186 -4.56 10.80 -11.45
C THR A 186 -5.02 10.99 -10.01
N VAL A 187 -5.57 9.94 -9.41
CA VAL A 187 -6.04 9.94 -8.02
C VAL A 187 -5.02 9.24 -7.12
N VAL A 188 -4.58 9.93 -6.07
CA VAL A 188 -3.58 9.43 -5.13
C VAL A 188 -4.05 9.66 -3.69
N ALA A 189 -4.23 8.59 -2.94
CA ALA A 189 -4.66 8.66 -1.54
C ALA A 189 -3.53 8.36 -0.54
N ASN A 190 -2.53 7.60 -0.94
CA ASN A 190 -1.47 7.12 -0.06
C ASN A 190 -0.24 8.03 -0.11
N LYS A 191 0.15 8.60 1.05
CA LYS A 191 1.34 9.48 1.19
C LYS A 191 2.63 8.81 0.75
N THR A 192 2.80 7.55 1.12
CA THR A 192 4.00 6.78 0.81
C THR A 192 4.12 6.57 -0.70
N ARG A 193 3.03 6.16 -1.34
CA ARG A 193 2.98 6.02 -2.80
C ARG A 193 3.30 7.33 -3.52
N LEU A 194 2.78 8.43 -3.00
CA LEU A 194 3.05 9.76 -3.55
C LEU A 194 4.54 10.11 -3.52
N LEU A 195 5.23 9.83 -2.41
CA LEU A 195 6.67 10.08 -2.27
C LEU A 195 7.50 9.23 -3.23
N LEU A 196 7.14 7.97 -3.39
CA LEU A 196 7.87 7.02 -4.20
C LEU A 196 7.78 7.32 -5.69
N ASP A 197 6.63 7.77 -6.11
CA ASP A 197 6.32 8.03 -7.51
C ASP A 197 6.46 9.53 -7.87
N VAL A 198 7.03 10.39 -7.00
CA VAL A 198 7.13 11.85 -7.20
C VAL A 198 7.72 12.21 -8.57
N GLN A 199 8.79 11.54 -8.99
CA GLN A 199 9.41 11.82 -10.29
C GLN A 199 8.47 11.49 -11.45
N GLN A 200 7.66 10.44 -11.34
CA GLN A 200 6.67 10.08 -12.35
C GLN A 200 5.54 11.12 -12.39
N TYR A 201 5.09 11.60 -11.22
CA TYR A 201 4.08 12.65 -11.16
C TYR A 201 4.54 13.97 -11.76
N GLN A 202 5.85 14.30 -11.69
CA GLN A 202 6.42 15.49 -12.32
C GLN A 202 6.33 15.47 -13.85
N SER A 203 6.23 14.30 -14.47
CA SER A 203 6.09 14.13 -15.91
C SER A 203 4.62 14.13 -16.40
N LEU A 204 3.63 14.27 -15.49
CA LEU A 204 2.23 14.25 -15.89
C LEU A 204 1.78 15.57 -16.51
N ASN A 205 1.02 15.47 -17.59
CA ASN A 205 0.40 16.61 -18.27
C ASN A 205 -1.01 16.96 -17.73
N HIS A 206 -1.54 16.15 -16.80
CA HIS A 206 -2.86 16.29 -16.22
C HIS A 206 -2.76 16.47 -14.69
N PRO A 207 -3.81 16.99 -14.02
CA PRO A 207 -3.78 17.23 -12.58
C PRO A 207 -3.77 15.94 -11.77
N ILE A 208 -3.28 16.07 -10.52
CA ILE A 208 -3.33 15.02 -9.51
C ILE A 208 -4.39 15.40 -8.48
N ILE A 209 -5.29 14.47 -8.17
CA ILE A 209 -6.26 14.60 -7.09
C ILE A 209 -5.64 13.98 -5.83
N LEU A 210 -5.42 14.78 -4.80
CA LEU A 210 -4.85 14.35 -3.53
C LEU A 210 -5.26 15.30 -2.40
N SER A 211 -5.13 14.84 -1.16
CA SER A 211 -5.40 15.65 0.03
C SER A 211 -4.10 16.30 0.53
N LYS A 212 -3.89 17.59 0.22
CA LYS A 212 -2.70 18.35 0.65
C LYS A 212 -2.58 18.46 2.17
N GLY A 213 -3.69 18.66 2.85
CA GLY A 213 -3.70 18.83 4.31
C GLY A 213 -3.16 17.64 5.09
N ARG A 214 -3.07 16.45 4.45
CA ARG A 214 -2.46 15.26 5.04
C ARG A 214 -0.96 15.14 4.82
N LEU A 215 -0.38 16.02 4.04
CA LEU A 215 1.03 15.94 3.65
C LEU A 215 1.86 16.88 4.52
N GLY A 216 2.96 16.37 5.08
CA GLY A 216 3.94 17.20 5.74
C GLY A 216 4.59 18.21 4.78
N LYS A 217 5.14 19.29 5.32
CA LYS A 217 5.71 20.41 4.55
C LYS A 217 6.77 19.96 3.52
N LEU A 218 7.64 19.02 3.89
CA LEU A 218 8.66 18.46 3.00
C LEU A 218 8.07 17.85 1.74
N ILE A 219 6.96 17.09 1.89
CA ILE A 219 6.27 16.47 0.75
C ILE A 219 5.59 17.53 -0.11
N GLN A 220 4.94 18.51 0.53
CA GLN A 220 4.31 19.61 -0.19
C GLN A 220 5.32 20.40 -1.03
N ASP A 221 6.56 20.57 -0.52
CA ASP A 221 7.64 21.25 -1.24
C ASP A 221 8.07 20.47 -2.49
N GLN A 222 8.09 19.13 -2.44
CA GLN A 222 8.39 18.28 -3.61
C GLN A 222 7.29 18.29 -4.68
N LEU A 223 6.07 18.66 -4.31
CA LEU A 223 4.92 18.75 -5.21
C LEU A 223 4.78 20.14 -5.86
N LYS A 224 5.70 21.08 -5.58
CA LYS A 224 5.69 22.40 -6.20
C LYS A 224 5.78 22.29 -7.73
N GLY A 225 4.91 23.03 -8.41
CA GLY A 225 4.82 23.03 -9.88
C GLY A 225 3.83 22.02 -10.45
N LEU A 226 3.33 21.05 -9.67
CA LEU A 226 2.29 20.13 -10.12
C LEU A 226 0.91 20.77 -10.08
N LYS A 227 0.06 20.43 -11.03
CA LYS A 227 -1.37 20.79 -10.99
C LYS A 227 -2.08 19.87 -10.00
N ILE A 228 -2.48 20.39 -8.86
CA ILE A 228 -3.14 19.62 -7.81
C ILE A 228 -4.58 20.09 -7.66
N LEU A 229 -5.49 19.11 -7.70
CA LEU A 229 -6.88 19.25 -7.27
C LEU A 229 -6.93 18.75 -5.83
N ASP A 230 -6.86 19.68 -4.88
CA ASP A 230 -6.77 19.40 -3.45
C ASP A 230 -8.15 19.10 -2.89
N TYR A 231 -8.50 17.81 -2.81
CA TYR A 231 -9.73 17.30 -2.23
C TYR A 231 -9.41 16.63 -0.89
N GLY A 232 -10.01 17.09 0.19
CA GLY A 232 -9.71 16.65 1.54
C GLY A 232 -10.03 15.16 1.74
N LEU A 233 -9.22 14.47 2.55
CA LEU A 233 -9.42 13.07 2.92
C LEU A 233 -9.16 12.93 4.41
N THR A 234 -10.18 12.55 5.17
CA THR A 234 -10.09 12.27 6.59
C THR A 234 -10.38 10.79 6.83
N PRO A 235 -9.41 10.02 7.34
CA PRO A 235 -9.70 8.67 7.80
C PRO A 235 -10.65 8.70 9.00
N LYS A 236 -11.72 7.91 8.94
CA LYS A 236 -12.70 7.81 10.03
C LYS A 236 -13.35 6.43 10.02
N GLU A 237 -13.27 5.76 11.17
CA GLU A 237 -13.86 4.45 11.35
C GLU A 237 -15.36 4.45 11.02
N GLY A 238 -15.81 3.40 10.36
CA GLY A 238 -17.21 3.22 9.99
C GLY A 238 -17.73 4.18 8.91
N SER A 239 -16.94 5.15 8.40
CA SER A 239 -17.43 6.19 7.49
C SER A 239 -17.14 5.93 6.02
N PHE A 240 -18.06 6.41 5.19
CA PHE A 240 -17.88 6.68 3.76
C PHE A 240 -18.71 7.93 3.42
N ASP A 241 -18.27 9.09 3.95
CA ASP A 241 -19.01 10.34 3.83
C ASP A 241 -18.39 11.19 2.72
N ILE A 242 -19.23 11.76 1.88
CA ILE A 242 -18.84 12.50 0.66
C ILE A 242 -19.34 13.94 0.78
N HIS A 243 -18.43 14.90 0.60
CA HIS A 243 -18.73 16.34 0.69
C HIS A 243 -18.09 17.11 -0.47
N PRO A 244 -18.50 18.36 -0.75
CA PRO A 244 -18.00 19.13 -1.89
C PRO A 244 -16.47 19.25 -1.97
N LYS A 245 -15.78 19.35 -0.83
CA LYS A 245 -14.33 19.62 -0.76
C LYS A 245 -13.54 18.54 -0.01
N ASN A 246 -14.19 17.51 0.49
CA ASN A 246 -13.55 16.42 1.24
C ASN A 246 -14.40 15.18 1.32
N CYS A 247 -13.79 14.10 1.78
CA CYS A 247 -14.48 12.88 2.19
C CYS A 247 -13.92 12.33 3.50
N GLN A 248 -14.74 11.53 4.20
CA GLN A 248 -14.33 10.77 5.37
C GLN A 248 -14.45 9.28 5.02
N LEU A 249 -13.35 8.55 5.11
CA LEU A 249 -13.27 7.16 4.66
C LEU A 249 -12.66 6.26 5.72
N GLU A 250 -13.29 5.13 5.99
CA GLU A 250 -12.71 4.11 6.86
C GLU A 250 -11.44 3.51 6.28
N ARG A 251 -11.41 3.28 4.97
CA ARG A 251 -10.24 2.78 4.24
C ARG A 251 -9.76 3.84 3.25
N PRO A 252 -8.73 4.62 3.60
CA PRO A 252 -8.23 5.70 2.73
C PRO A 252 -7.35 5.18 1.59
N ILE A 253 -7.86 4.24 0.80
CA ILE A 253 -7.21 3.69 -0.39
C ILE A 253 -7.62 4.46 -1.64
N ALA A 254 -6.80 4.40 -2.70
CA ALA A 254 -7.01 5.16 -3.92
C ALA A 254 -8.38 4.91 -4.57
N MET A 255 -8.89 3.66 -4.52
CA MET A 255 -10.21 3.31 -5.03
C MET A 255 -11.31 4.03 -4.24
N ALA A 256 -11.34 3.90 -2.91
CA ALA A 256 -12.36 4.55 -2.08
C ALA A 256 -12.37 6.07 -2.27
N TYR A 257 -11.18 6.66 -2.35
CA TYR A 257 -11.02 8.10 -2.57
C TYR A 257 -11.50 8.53 -3.96
N ALA A 258 -11.18 7.75 -5.01
CA ALA A 258 -11.68 7.99 -6.35
C ALA A 258 -13.20 7.89 -6.43
N LEU A 259 -13.79 6.87 -5.81
CA LEU A 259 -15.25 6.70 -5.73
C LEU A 259 -15.92 7.92 -5.09
N ALA A 260 -15.37 8.43 -3.97
CA ALA A 260 -15.89 9.63 -3.33
C ALA A 260 -15.81 10.86 -4.24
N VAL A 261 -14.65 11.10 -4.87
CA VAL A 261 -14.44 12.24 -5.78
C VAL A 261 -15.39 12.18 -6.97
N VAL A 262 -15.51 11.02 -7.65
CA VAL A 262 -16.32 10.95 -8.88
C VAL A 262 -17.82 11.03 -8.60
N THR A 263 -18.25 10.54 -7.43
CA THR A 263 -19.64 10.70 -6.96
C THR A 263 -19.94 12.17 -6.69
N GLN A 264 -19.09 12.86 -5.92
CA GLN A 264 -19.27 14.30 -5.68
C GLN A 264 -19.18 15.13 -6.97
N ALA A 265 -18.36 14.68 -7.92
CA ALA A 265 -18.22 15.34 -9.22
C ALA A 265 -19.44 15.21 -10.14
N GLY A 266 -20.44 14.41 -9.75
CA GLY A 266 -21.68 14.25 -10.51
C GLY A 266 -21.54 13.36 -11.74
N ALA A 267 -20.65 12.38 -11.71
CA ALA A 267 -20.54 11.38 -12.77
C ALA A 267 -21.85 10.58 -12.93
N SER A 268 -22.12 10.07 -14.14
CA SER A 268 -23.33 9.29 -14.42
C SER A 268 -23.20 7.81 -14.08
N LYS A 269 -22.02 7.24 -14.27
CA LYS A 269 -21.66 5.85 -13.97
C LYS A 269 -20.15 5.67 -13.89
N ILE A 270 -19.71 4.56 -13.33
CA ILE A 270 -18.31 4.21 -13.16
C ILE A 270 -18.03 2.89 -13.88
N SER A 271 -17.08 2.92 -14.79
CA SER A 271 -16.51 1.76 -15.46
C SER A 271 -15.10 1.51 -14.94
N LEU A 272 -14.74 0.26 -14.65
CA LEU A 272 -13.45 -0.13 -14.10
C LEU A 272 -12.66 -0.97 -15.10
N VAL A 273 -11.38 -0.68 -15.27
CA VAL A 273 -10.41 -1.52 -15.97
C VAL A 273 -9.13 -1.66 -15.15
N GLY A 274 -8.45 -2.80 -15.22
CA GLY A 274 -7.23 -3.03 -14.46
C GLY A 274 -7.43 -3.13 -12.94
N VAL A 275 -8.63 -3.48 -12.52
CA VAL A 275 -8.98 -3.72 -11.11
C VAL A 275 -9.18 -5.24 -10.94
N ASP A 276 -8.11 -5.99 -11.19
CA ASP A 276 -8.15 -7.44 -11.40
C ASP A 276 -8.44 -8.22 -10.11
N GLY A 277 -7.99 -7.68 -8.98
CA GLY A 277 -8.03 -8.31 -7.67
C GLY A 277 -6.71 -8.96 -7.26
N TYR A 278 -6.73 -9.57 -6.09
CA TYR A 278 -5.59 -10.24 -5.49
C TYR A 278 -5.91 -11.71 -5.21
N SER A 279 -4.91 -12.50 -4.78
CA SER A 279 -5.11 -13.89 -4.40
C SER A 279 -6.00 -14.00 -3.15
N PHE A 280 -6.65 -15.14 -2.99
CA PHE A 280 -7.70 -15.40 -1.96
C PHE A 280 -7.30 -15.05 -0.52
N ASN A 281 -6.04 -15.24 -0.12
CA ASN A 281 -5.55 -14.95 1.23
C ASN A 281 -4.82 -13.59 1.33
N ASP A 282 -4.98 -12.71 0.36
CA ASP A 282 -4.35 -11.39 0.38
C ASP A 282 -5.29 -10.41 1.08
N ARG A 283 -4.84 -9.80 2.16
CA ARG A 283 -5.60 -8.80 2.92
C ARG A 283 -6.15 -7.67 2.05
N ARG A 284 -5.43 -7.30 0.98
CA ARG A 284 -5.88 -6.27 0.03
C ARG A 284 -7.15 -6.65 -0.73
N GLN A 285 -7.38 -7.96 -0.93
CA GLN A 285 -8.61 -8.48 -1.53
C GLN A 285 -9.81 -8.20 -0.62
N GLU A 286 -9.68 -8.47 0.68
CA GLU A 286 -10.73 -8.22 1.67
C GLU A 286 -10.99 -6.72 1.84
N GLU A 287 -9.95 -5.91 2.03
CA GLU A 287 -10.06 -4.46 2.16
C GLU A 287 -10.77 -3.81 0.97
N MET A 288 -10.49 -4.25 -0.25
CA MET A 288 -11.15 -3.74 -1.44
C MET A 288 -12.62 -4.18 -1.53
N ASN A 289 -12.93 -5.44 -1.19
CA ASN A 289 -14.31 -5.92 -1.13
C ASN A 289 -15.14 -5.15 -0.10
N GLU A 290 -14.57 -4.87 1.09
CA GLU A 290 -15.21 -4.02 2.11
C GLU A 290 -15.54 -2.63 1.53
N VAL A 291 -14.57 -1.98 0.89
CA VAL A 291 -14.75 -0.67 0.27
C VAL A 291 -15.85 -0.67 -0.79
N LEU A 292 -15.80 -1.64 -1.71
CA LEU A 292 -16.78 -1.71 -2.80
C LEU A 292 -18.19 -2.01 -2.28
N THR A 293 -18.31 -2.95 -1.33
CA THR A 293 -19.59 -3.29 -0.69
C THR A 293 -20.17 -2.08 0.04
N LYS A 294 -19.35 -1.40 0.82
CA LYS A 294 -19.77 -0.21 1.56
C LYS A 294 -20.20 0.91 0.63
N TYR A 295 -19.41 1.19 -0.40
CA TYR A 295 -19.77 2.20 -1.40
C TYR A 295 -21.10 1.88 -2.10
N MET A 296 -21.30 0.65 -2.57
CA MET A 296 -22.53 0.23 -3.26
C MET A 296 -23.75 0.27 -2.35
N SER A 297 -23.59 0.25 -1.03
CA SER A 297 -24.68 0.41 -0.07
C SER A 297 -25.11 1.86 0.17
N LEU A 298 -24.32 2.84 -0.29
CA LEU A 298 -24.66 4.26 -0.13
C LEU A 298 -25.84 4.63 -1.04
N LYS A 299 -26.69 5.54 -0.57
CA LYS A 299 -27.84 6.05 -1.33
C LYS A 299 -27.39 6.82 -2.59
N GLU A 300 -26.28 7.54 -2.49
CA GLU A 300 -25.67 8.32 -3.56
C GLU A 300 -24.68 7.54 -4.42
N SER A 301 -24.52 6.24 -4.19
CA SER A 301 -23.61 5.42 -4.99
C SER A 301 -23.95 5.41 -6.46
N LEU A 302 -22.94 5.51 -7.30
CA LEU A 302 -23.09 5.37 -8.75
C LEU A 302 -23.01 3.89 -9.15
N ARG A 303 -23.64 3.54 -10.25
CA ARG A 303 -23.49 2.20 -10.83
C ARG A 303 -22.03 1.95 -11.19
N ILE A 304 -21.46 0.85 -10.67
CA ILE A 304 -20.11 0.38 -10.98
C ILE A 304 -20.20 -0.84 -11.88
N THR A 305 -19.35 -0.91 -12.93
CA THR A 305 -19.22 -2.09 -13.79
C THR A 305 -17.74 -2.32 -14.14
N ALA A 306 -17.21 -3.51 -13.90
CA ALA A 306 -15.89 -3.89 -14.38
C ALA A 306 -15.96 -4.30 -15.86
N LEU A 307 -15.10 -3.69 -16.70
CA LEU A 307 -15.02 -3.97 -18.13
C LEU A 307 -13.85 -4.92 -18.47
N THR A 308 -12.96 -5.17 -17.53
CA THR A 308 -11.95 -6.23 -17.59
C THR A 308 -12.18 -7.24 -16.46
N PRO A 309 -11.68 -8.48 -16.58
CA PRO A 309 -11.89 -9.49 -15.55
C PRO A 309 -11.45 -9.01 -14.17
N THR A 310 -12.24 -9.33 -13.15
CA THR A 310 -11.95 -9.02 -11.75
C THR A 310 -12.40 -10.14 -10.84
N THR A 311 -11.72 -10.31 -9.70
CA THR A 311 -12.11 -11.23 -8.62
C THR A 311 -12.99 -10.56 -7.56
N TYR A 312 -13.26 -9.26 -7.70
CA TYR A 312 -14.16 -8.54 -6.78
C TYR A 312 -15.62 -8.82 -7.08
N ASN A 313 -16.46 -8.77 -6.05
CA ASN A 313 -17.89 -9.00 -6.15
C ASN A 313 -18.64 -7.74 -6.64
N ILE A 314 -18.45 -7.41 -7.91
CA ILE A 314 -19.10 -6.28 -8.60
C ILE A 314 -19.64 -6.72 -9.95
N PRO A 315 -20.64 -6.01 -10.53
CA PRO A 315 -21.12 -6.27 -11.89
C PRO A 315 -19.98 -6.26 -12.91
N GLN A 316 -19.97 -7.24 -13.78
CA GLN A 316 -18.95 -7.38 -14.84
C GLN A 316 -19.58 -7.32 -16.22
N SER A 317 -18.86 -6.75 -17.15
CA SER A 317 -19.16 -6.73 -18.57
C SER A 317 -17.87 -6.88 -19.38
N SER A 318 -17.93 -6.83 -20.69
CA SER A 318 -16.75 -6.92 -21.53
C SER A 318 -16.39 -5.55 -22.11
N ILE A 319 -15.10 -5.22 -22.13
CA ILE A 319 -14.58 -4.01 -22.80
C ILE A 319 -14.92 -4.00 -24.31
N PHE A 320 -15.10 -5.16 -24.92
CA PHE A 320 -15.40 -5.30 -26.35
C PHE A 320 -16.90 -5.25 -26.64
N SER A 321 -17.74 -5.52 -25.66
CA SER A 321 -19.20 -5.49 -25.78
C SER A 321 -19.82 -5.01 -24.46
N PRO A 322 -19.61 -3.76 -24.10
CA PRO A 322 -20.22 -3.22 -22.89
C PRO A 322 -21.74 -3.21 -23.11
N THR A 323 -22.47 -3.94 -22.25
CA THR A 323 -23.93 -3.92 -22.25
C THR A 323 -24.39 -2.51 -21.94
N VAL A 324 -25.02 -1.89 -22.92
CA VAL A 324 -25.78 -0.65 -22.73
C VAL A 324 -27.12 -1.06 -22.12
N ASN A 325 -27.25 -0.95 -20.80
CA ASN A 325 -28.54 -0.99 -20.10
C ASN A 325 -28.62 0.20 -19.14
#